data_5e0e6c3ea2df5383c3f4ccbdb0a8cb48
#
_entry.id   5e0e6c3ea2df5383c3f4ccbdb0a8cb48
#
_cell.length_a   1.000
_cell.length_b   1.000
_cell.length_c   1.000
_cell.angle_alpha   90.00
_cell.angle_beta   90.00
_cell.angle_gamma   90.00
#
_symmetry.space_group_name_H-M   'P 1'
#
loop_
_entity.id
_entity.type
_entity.pdbx_description
1 polymer ?
#
loop_
_entity_poly.entity_id
_entity_poly.type
_entity_poly.pdbx_seq_one_letter_code
_entity_poly.pdbx_strand_id
1 'polypeptide(L)'
;MRKLTFVCCLMTLWTQALYADDKLTGTVVGKSGSGLDLGSPHVITRVGWMSSQRVQLGVFEGANSPDFMDALPLFLIEDTGTNGSMSYADVDCSRGFRYVRYVSPADAQGQVPELEFYGHQGEGDDSHLYQITNLPTVYIHTLNEKNPYDKVHEISSQLTIISDGGTKLLSEPGTIRERGNASRDFPKKPYRIKFDKKQHVLDAPAKAKKWTLINNYGDKTLMRNLLAFELSKRLGMPYTPYGTAVDVLLNGEYKGCYQLCDQIQVHKNRVDITELTPDDNEGSALTGGYLVEVDAYAKSEKLWFNSANGNPVVIKSPSEDSITVQQKNYIIDHFNAMEWDLNRYVDKNTFLRHFLVGELSGNTDTYWSVYMYKKRDDEMMYTGPVWDFDLAFDNDQRTYPVCNKSDFIYRSGGSCTGQMRLLADIVALENEESESMMLDIWDEARHKDLTEASLLACIDKMEAELDHSQRLNFLRWPILNKRVHQNPQALGSFKAEVDNVRRFIKERLTWMDHRLCYTYIPSGITEVSVDPAQPYDVYSLSGQSCGHTLDGLRPGIYIVRQGAASRKVIVR
;
A
#
# COMPACT_ATOMS: atom_id res chain seq x y z
N MET A 1 27.32 66.99 -22.13
CA MET A 1 25.92 66.73 -22.51
C MET A 1 25.68 65.23 -22.42
N ARG A 2 25.19 64.73 -21.30
CA ARG A 2 24.79 63.32 -21.09
C ARG A 2 23.29 63.22 -21.32
N LYS A 3 22.85 62.42 -22.30
CA LYS A 3 21.44 62.14 -22.54
C LYS A 3 20.99 61.06 -21.54
N LEU A 4 20.03 61.40 -20.68
CA LEU A 4 19.27 60.47 -19.87
C LEU A 4 18.19 59.83 -20.76
N THR A 5 18.23 58.53 -20.90
CA THR A 5 17.16 57.76 -21.55
C THR A 5 16.24 57.27 -20.45
N PHE A 6 15.00 57.77 -20.42
CA PHE A 6 13.93 57.30 -19.56
C PHE A 6 13.39 55.97 -20.16
N VAL A 7 13.56 54.88 -19.43
CA VAL A 7 12.85 53.61 -19.74
C VAL A 7 11.54 53.65 -18.98
N CYS A 8 10.46 53.81 -19.71
CA CYS A 8 9.10 53.69 -19.19
C CYS A 8 8.77 52.18 -19.05
N CYS A 9 8.81 51.66 -17.81
CA CYS A 9 8.23 50.35 -17.51
C CYS A 9 6.72 50.47 -17.50
N LEU A 10 6.05 49.99 -18.53
CA LEU A 10 4.62 49.70 -18.49
C LEU A 10 4.39 48.51 -17.57
N MET A 11 3.99 48.76 -16.32
CA MET A 11 3.33 47.74 -15.52
C MET A 11 1.93 47.56 -16.08
N THR A 12 1.71 46.44 -16.79
CA THR A 12 0.38 45.94 -17.06
C THR A 12 -0.18 45.38 -15.74
N LEU A 13 -0.96 46.20 -15.07
CA LEU A 13 -1.84 45.74 -14.01
C LEU A 13 -2.89 44.82 -14.66
N TRP A 14 -2.73 43.51 -14.48
CA TRP A 14 -3.83 42.59 -14.64
C TRP A 14 -4.81 42.88 -13.50
N THR A 15 -5.85 43.62 -13.79
CA THR A 15 -7.05 43.68 -12.95
C THR A 15 -7.71 42.32 -13.06
N GLN A 16 -7.42 41.39 -12.12
CA GLN A 16 -8.37 40.36 -11.81
C GLN A 16 -9.67 41.07 -11.44
N ALA A 17 -10.68 40.93 -12.27
CA ALA A 17 -12.03 41.33 -11.89
C ALA A 17 -12.37 40.51 -10.63
N LEU A 18 -12.39 41.16 -9.48
CA LEU A 18 -12.98 40.64 -8.26
C LEU A 18 -14.48 40.50 -8.56
N TYR A 19 -14.87 39.32 -9.04
CA TYR A 19 -16.27 38.94 -9.03
C TYR A 19 -16.67 38.88 -7.56
N ALA A 20 -17.66 39.69 -7.16
CA ALA A 20 -18.28 39.52 -5.86
C ALA A 20 -18.94 38.12 -5.86
N ASP A 21 -18.55 37.28 -4.92
CA ASP A 21 -19.16 35.96 -4.76
C ASP A 21 -20.59 36.12 -4.29
N ASP A 22 -21.54 35.84 -5.16
CA ASP A 22 -22.95 35.92 -4.85
C ASP A 22 -23.44 34.60 -4.20
N LYS A 23 -24.40 34.72 -3.29
CA LYS A 23 -25.15 33.58 -2.81
C LYS A 23 -25.93 32.98 -3.99
N LEU A 24 -25.60 31.72 -4.31
CA LEU A 24 -26.19 31.03 -5.44
C LEU A 24 -27.60 30.56 -5.12
N THR A 25 -28.47 30.66 -6.11
CA THR A 25 -29.85 30.17 -6.08
C THR A 25 -30.11 29.26 -7.27
N GLY A 26 -31.02 28.33 -7.13
CA GLY A 26 -31.34 27.38 -8.20
C GLY A 26 -32.58 26.56 -7.89
N THR A 27 -32.87 25.62 -8.78
CA THR A 27 -33.96 24.65 -8.55
C THR A 27 -33.49 23.61 -7.57
N VAL A 28 -34.26 23.38 -6.50
CA VAL A 28 -33.94 22.36 -5.50
C VAL A 28 -33.96 20.96 -6.13
N VAL A 29 -32.86 20.22 -5.93
CA VAL A 29 -32.69 18.85 -6.43
C VAL A 29 -32.19 17.92 -5.30
N GLY A 30 -32.19 16.63 -5.59
CA GLY A 30 -31.69 15.60 -4.66
C GLY A 30 -32.71 15.15 -3.60
N LYS A 31 -32.33 14.13 -2.84
CA LYS A 31 -33.15 13.60 -1.75
C LYS A 31 -33.25 14.64 -0.64
N SER A 32 -34.45 14.91 -0.17
CA SER A 32 -34.73 15.88 0.92
C SER A 32 -34.25 17.31 0.66
N GLY A 33 -34.07 17.72 -0.59
CA GLY A 33 -33.66 19.09 -0.91
C GLY A 33 -32.19 19.40 -0.60
N SER A 34 -31.31 18.41 -0.69
CA SER A 34 -29.90 18.52 -0.35
C SER A 34 -29.04 19.25 -1.38
N GLY A 35 -29.58 19.66 -2.52
CA GLY A 35 -28.82 20.27 -3.59
C GLY A 35 -29.59 21.27 -4.45
N LEU A 36 -28.85 21.92 -5.37
CA LEU A 36 -29.36 22.90 -6.32
C LEU A 36 -28.94 22.55 -7.76
N ASP A 37 -29.85 22.71 -8.73
CA ASP A 37 -29.51 22.90 -10.14
C ASP A 37 -29.39 24.41 -10.39
N LEU A 38 -28.21 24.86 -10.68
CA LEU A 38 -27.88 26.29 -10.92
C LEU A 38 -28.20 26.74 -12.34
N GLY A 39 -28.67 25.81 -13.20
CA GLY A 39 -29.02 26.08 -14.61
C GLY A 39 -27.82 26.17 -15.56
N SER A 40 -26.68 26.59 -15.08
CA SER A 40 -25.39 26.66 -15.80
C SER A 40 -24.23 26.41 -14.84
N PRO A 41 -23.02 26.10 -15.34
CA PRO A 41 -21.84 25.91 -14.48
C PRO A 41 -21.47 27.17 -13.70
N HIS A 42 -21.11 26.98 -12.44
CA HIS A 42 -20.59 28.00 -11.52
C HIS A 42 -19.36 27.46 -10.79
N VAL A 43 -18.35 28.28 -10.68
CA VAL A 43 -17.22 28.03 -9.77
C VAL A 43 -17.69 28.32 -8.35
N ILE A 44 -17.65 27.32 -7.50
CA ILE A 44 -18.08 27.42 -6.12
C ILE A 44 -16.87 27.87 -5.29
N THR A 45 -16.99 28.99 -4.60
CA THR A 45 -15.89 29.61 -3.83
C THR A 45 -16.08 29.49 -2.34
N ARG A 46 -17.33 29.26 -1.88
CA ARG A 46 -17.64 29.10 -0.47
C ARG A 46 -18.90 28.25 -0.28
N VAL A 47 -18.91 27.45 0.78
CA VAL A 47 -20.10 26.72 1.25
C VAL A 47 -20.44 27.11 2.67
N GLY A 48 -21.74 27.05 3.03
CA GLY A 48 -22.24 27.30 4.37
C GLY A 48 -23.20 26.22 4.83
N TRP A 49 -23.19 25.94 6.13
CA TRP A 49 -24.09 24.95 6.74
C TRP A 49 -24.50 25.33 8.14
N MET A 50 -25.71 24.94 8.54
CA MET A 50 -26.14 25.02 9.94
C MET A 50 -25.38 23.98 10.76
N SER A 51 -24.59 24.44 11.72
CA SER A 51 -23.69 23.63 12.52
C SER A 51 -24.41 22.71 13.49
N SER A 52 -24.02 21.45 13.51
CA SER A 52 -24.43 20.43 14.50
C SER A 52 -23.40 19.28 14.48
N GLN A 53 -23.37 18.45 15.53
CA GLN A 53 -22.52 17.24 15.55
C GLN A 53 -22.86 16.28 14.41
N ARG A 54 -24.06 16.32 13.88
CA ARG A 54 -24.54 15.42 12.83
C ARG A 54 -24.03 15.75 11.44
N VAL A 55 -23.40 16.93 11.23
CA VAL A 55 -22.81 17.30 9.94
C VAL A 55 -21.34 16.90 9.82
N GLN A 56 -20.69 16.47 10.92
CA GLN A 56 -19.28 16.09 10.88
C GLN A 56 -19.04 14.95 9.89
N LEU A 57 -18.05 15.10 9.00
CA LEU A 57 -17.78 14.24 7.86
C LEU A 57 -18.84 14.28 6.73
N GLY A 58 -19.77 15.23 6.77
CA GLY A 58 -20.62 15.55 5.62
C GLY A 58 -19.79 16.17 4.50
N VAL A 59 -20.21 15.92 3.26
CA VAL A 59 -19.44 16.31 2.06
C VAL A 59 -20.29 17.19 1.16
N PHE A 60 -19.75 18.33 0.75
CA PHE A 60 -20.25 19.10 -0.38
C PHE A 60 -19.61 18.58 -1.66
N GLU A 61 -20.40 18.39 -2.72
CA GLU A 61 -19.92 17.98 -4.02
C GLU A 61 -20.60 18.74 -5.16
N GLY A 62 -19.90 18.86 -6.28
CA GLY A 62 -20.41 19.47 -7.49
C GLY A 62 -20.35 18.51 -8.67
N ALA A 63 -21.32 18.59 -9.59
CA ALA A 63 -21.42 17.78 -10.80
C ALA A 63 -21.91 18.60 -11.99
N ASN A 64 -21.65 18.13 -13.21
CA ASN A 64 -22.25 18.66 -14.44
C ASN A 64 -23.33 17.72 -15.01
N SER A 65 -23.45 16.53 -14.45
CA SER A 65 -24.47 15.54 -14.75
C SER A 65 -25.54 15.49 -13.65
N PRO A 66 -26.85 15.42 -13.99
CA PRO A 66 -27.91 15.46 -13.00
C PRO A 66 -28.01 14.21 -12.13
N ASP A 67 -27.34 13.12 -12.50
CA ASP A 67 -27.23 11.88 -11.73
C ASP A 67 -25.98 11.84 -10.82
N PHE A 68 -25.19 12.91 -10.81
CA PHE A 68 -23.97 13.05 -10.03
C PHE A 68 -22.90 11.98 -10.32
N MET A 69 -22.96 11.28 -11.44
CA MET A 69 -21.94 10.27 -11.78
C MET A 69 -20.56 10.89 -12.02
N ASP A 70 -20.47 12.14 -12.43
CA ASP A 70 -19.25 12.92 -12.66
C ASP A 70 -18.88 13.85 -11.49
N ALA A 71 -19.52 13.68 -10.33
CA ALA A 71 -19.31 14.58 -9.21
C ALA A 71 -17.87 14.53 -8.66
N LEU A 72 -17.42 15.69 -8.22
CA LEU A 72 -16.17 15.88 -7.48
C LEU A 72 -16.46 16.49 -6.10
N PRO A 73 -15.63 16.20 -5.08
CA PRO A 73 -15.78 16.82 -3.77
C PRO A 73 -15.42 18.31 -3.85
N LEU A 74 -16.15 19.11 -3.12
CA LEU A 74 -15.92 20.55 -2.96
C LEU A 74 -15.41 20.89 -1.56
N PHE A 75 -15.94 20.19 -0.55
CA PHE A 75 -15.55 20.39 0.84
C PHE A 75 -16.04 19.24 1.73
N LEU A 76 -15.21 18.81 2.68
CA LEU A 76 -15.56 17.87 3.75
C LEU A 76 -15.58 18.60 5.08
N ILE A 77 -16.66 18.49 5.84
CA ILE A 77 -16.82 19.14 7.15
C ILE A 77 -16.03 18.36 8.22
N GLU A 78 -14.88 18.89 8.61
CA GLU A 78 -14.08 18.35 9.73
C GLU A 78 -14.52 18.97 11.06
N ASP A 79 -14.58 20.30 11.10
CA ASP A 79 -15.06 21.08 12.25
C ASP A 79 -16.51 21.49 12.03
N THR A 80 -17.35 21.07 12.95
CA THR A 80 -18.78 21.37 12.87
C THR A 80 -19.13 22.82 13.19
N GLY A 81 -18.23 23.56 13.83
CA GLY A 81 -18.48 24.92 14.30
C GLY A 81 -19.38 24.97 15.54
N THR A 82 -19.94 26.16 15.82
CA THR A 82 -20.83 26.39 16.96
C THR A 82 -22.22 25.86 16.68
N ASN A 83 -22.69 24.91 17.45
CA ASN A 83 -23.99 24.27 17.29
C ASN A 83 -25.13 25.31 17.22
N GLY A 84 -25.97 25.19 16.21
CA GLY A 84 -27.12 26.07 15.96
C GLY A 84 -26.76 27.42 15.30
N SER A 85 -25.53 27.57 14.82
CA SER A 85 -25.08 28.75 14.06
C SER A 85 -24.63 28.35 12.65
N MET A 86 -24.74 29.25 11.69
CA MET A 86 -24.17 29.06 10.37
C MET A 86 -22.64 29.06 10.44
N SER A 87 -22.02 28.05 9.86
CA SER A 87 -20.58 27.97 9.61
C SER A 87 -20.30 28.03 8.12
N TYR A 88 -19.16 28.56 7.77
CA TYR A 88 -18.74 28.75 6.38
C TYR A 88 -17.32 28.26 6.16
N ALA A 89 -17.05 27.77 4.97
CA ALA A 89 -15.71 27.41 4.52
C ALA A 89 -15.50 27.82 3.07
N ASP A 90 -14.29 28.30 2.79
CA ASP A 90 -13.87 28.58 1.42
C ASP A 90 -13.61 27.26 0.69
N VAL A 91 -13.98 27.21 -0.59
CA VAL A 91 -13.82 26.04 -1.46
C VAL A 91 -12.62 26.25 -2.36
N ASP A 92 -11.67 25.34 -2.27
CA ASP A 92 -10.45 25.37 -3.08
C ASP A 92 -10.61 24.44 -4.31
N CYS A 93 -11.37 24.94 -5.31
CA CYS A 93 -11.65 24.22 -6.55
C CYS A 93 -11.89 25.21 -7.69
N SER A 94 -11.14 25.08 -8.79
CA SER A 94 -11.25 25.96 -9.96
C SER A 94 -12.30 25.53 -10.99
N ARG A 95 -12.85 24.30 -10.91
CA ARG A 95 -13.86 23.78 -11.84
C ARG A 95 -15.24 24.36 -11.54
N GLY A 96 -15.99 24.67 -12.61
CA GLY A 96 -17.39 25.03 -12.51
C GLY A 96 -18.33 23.84 -12.56
N PHE A 97 -19.42 23.92 -11.78
CA PHE A 97 -20.45 22.88 -11.65
C PHE A 97 -21.84 23.45 -11.82
N ARG A 98 -22.68 22.74 -12.57
CA ARG A 98 -24.10 23.09 -12.71
C ARG A 98 -24.92 22.60 -11.52
N TYR A 99 -24.60 21.42 -11.00
CA TYR A 99 -25.30 20.79 -9.88
C TYR A 99 -24.39 20.80 -8.67
N VAL A 100 -24.92 21.21 -7.52
CA VAL A 100 -24.23 21.15 -6.24
C VAL A 100 -25.13 20.49 -5.21
N ARG A 101 -24.55 19.70 -4.32
CA ARG A 101 -25.29 19.07 -3.22
C ARG A 101 -24.45 18.86 -1.98
N TYR A 102 -25.14 18.61 -0.87
CA TYR A 102 -24.57 18.11 0.36
C TYR A 102 -24.95 16.64 0.56
N VAL A 103 -23.99 15.81 0.92
CA VAL A 103 -24.18 14.40 1.29
C VAL A 103 -23.91 14.25 2.78
N SER A 104 -24.91 13.85 3.55
CA SER A 104 -24.78 13.64 4.98
C SER A 104 -23.94 12.39 5.30
N PRO A 105 -23.23 12.36 6.44
CA PRO A 105 -22.50 11.18 6.87
C PRO A 105 -23.46 10.01 7.15
N ALA A 106 -22.95 8.76 7.14
CA ALA A 106 -23.74 7.54 7.19
C ALA A 106 -24.66 7.42 8.42
N ASP A 107 -24.24 7.94 9.56
CA ASP A 107 -24.98 7.90 10.84
C ASP A 107 -26.00 9.05 10.98
N ALA A 108 -26.00 9.99 10.05
CA ALA A 108 -26.94 11.10 9.98
C ALA A 108 -27.76 11.12 8.68
N GLN A 109 -27.95 9.98 8.03
CA GLN A 109 -28.64 9.88 6.74
C GLN A 109 -30.04 10.51 6.76
N GLY A 110 -30.31 11.31 5.70
CA GLY A 110 -31.59 11.99 5.51
C GLY A 110 -31.76 13.29 6.31
N GLN A 111 -30.78 13.71 7.10
CA GLN A 111 -30.79 15.01 7.76
C GLN A 111 -29.96 15.99 6.94
N VAL A 112 -30.65 16.95 6.35
CA VAL A 112 -30.04 18.03 5.58
C VAL A 112 -30.10 19.29 6.44
N PRO A 113 -28.95 19.91 6.80
CA PRO A 113 -28.93 21.20 7.49
C PRO A 113 -29.39 22.31 6.55
N GLU A 114 -29.60 23.51 7.08
CA GLU A 114 -29.65 24.70 6.21
C GLU A 114 -28.33 24.84 5.49
N LEU A 115 -28.38 25.04 4.14
CA LEU A 115 -27.21 25.04 3.27
C LEU A 115 -27.14 26.34 2.47
N GLU A 116 -25.94 26.81 2.27
CA GLU A 116 -25.64 27.95 1.40
C GLU A 116 -24.47 27.63 0.46
N PHE A 117 -24.55 28.08 -0.79
CA PHE A 117 -23.50 28.00 -1.79
C PHE A 117 -23.21 29.41 -2.30
N TYR A 118 -21.94 29.73 -2.47
CA TYR A 118 -21.47 31.00 -3.00
C TYR A 118 -20.51 30.77 -4.15
N GLY A 119 -20.51 31.66 -5.13
CA GLY A 119 -19.62 31.57 -6.27
C GLY A 119 -20.06 32.49 -7.41
N HIS A 120 -19.53 32.23 -8.58
CA HIS A 120 -19.80 33.01 -9.78
C HIS A 120 -19.99 32.09 -10.99
N GLN A 121 -20.75 32.54 -11.98
CA GLN A 121 -20.96 31.79 -13.22
C GLN A 121 -19.65 31.60 -13.98
N GLY A 122 -19.36 30.39 -14.41
CA GLY A 122 -18.17 30.02 -15.18
C GLY A 122 -17.97 28.52 -15.28
N GLU A 123 -17.38 28.08 -16.39
CA GLU A 123 -16.97 26.68 -16.56
C GLU A 123 -15.79 26.32 -15.66
N GLY A 124 -14.95 27.33 -15.35
CA GLY A 124 -13.69 27.09 -14.66
C GLY A 124 -12.74 26.18 -15.44
N ASP A 125 -11.81 25.55 -14.74
CA ASP A 125 -10.86 24.58 -15.30
C ASP A 125 -10.44 23.54 -14.24
N ASP A 126 -9.56 22.62 -14.61
CA ASP A 126 -9.02 21.59 -13.71
C ASP A 126 -7.63 21.94 -13.15
N SER A 127 -7.26 23.21 -13.13
CA SER A 127 -5.95 23.65 -12.64
C SER A 127 -5.80 23.42 -11.14
N HIS A 128 -6.92 23.39 -10.41
CA HIS A 128 -6.96 23.07 -9.00
C HIS A 128 -8.29 22.41 -8.62
N LEU A 129 -8.22 21.19 -8.06
CA LEU A 129 -9.36 20.41 -7.62
C LEU A 129 -9.21 20.09 -6.13
N TYR A 130 -10.30 20.16 -5.39
CA TYR A 130 -10.30 19.87 -3.96
C TYR A 130 -9.83 18.46 -3.65
N GLN A 131 -8.90 18.33 -2.72
CA GLN A 131 -8.52 17.08 -2.08
C GLN A 131 -8.92 17.11 -0.61
N ILE A 132 -9.33 15.97 -0.07
CA ILE A 132 -9.75 15.89 1.35
C ILE A 132 -8.58 16.19 2.29
N THR A 133 -7.41 15.63 1.99
CA THR A 133 -6.17 15.85 2.72
C THR A 133 -5.02 16.04 1.72
N ASN A 134 -3.78 15.94 2.19
CA ASN A 134 -2.60 15.88 1.33
C ASN A 134 -2.47 14.56 0.54
N LEU A 135 -3.29 13.55 0.83
CA LEU A 135 -3.30 12.28 0.09
C LEU A 135 -4.14 12.39 -1.18
N PRO A 136 -3.87 11.55 -2.20
CA PRO A 136 -4.77 11.44 -3.34
C PRO A 136 -6.19 11.06 -2.89
N THR A 137 -7.18 11.69 -3.52
CA THR A 137 -8.59 11.40 -3.28
C THR A 137 -9.12 10.44 -4.33
N VAL A 138 -9.62 9.28 -3.92
CA VAL A 138 -10.33 8.32 -4.76
C VAL A 138 -11.83 8.51 -4.56
N TYR A 139 -12.51 8.97 -5.60
CA TYR A 139 -13.92 9.27 -5.58
C TYR A 139 -14.68 8.31 -6.49
N ILE A 140 -15.65 7.59 -5.95
CA ILE A 140 -16.37 6.52 -6.64
C ILE A 140 -17.86 6.82 -6.60
N HIS A 141 -18.45 7.02 -7.77
CA HIS A 141 -19.89 7.07 -7.93
C HIS A 141 -20.38 5.80 -8.61
N THR A 142 -21.32 5.13 -7.97
CA THR A 142 -21.96 3.92 -8.51
C THR A 142 -23.29 4.25 -9.15
N LEU A 143 -23.64 3.49 -10.16
CA LEU A 143 -24.93 3.62 -10.82
C LEU A 143 -26.10 3.51 -9.81
N ASN A 144 -26.97 4.53 -9.78
CA ASN A 144 -28.07 4.68 -8.84
C ASN A 144 -27.65 4.68 -7.35
N GLU A 145 -26.45 5.11 -7.05
CA GLU A 145 -25.88 5.19 -5.69
C GLU A 145 -25.92 3.83 -4.93
N LYS A 146 -25.85 2.72 -5.66
CA LYS A 146 -25.91 1.38 -5.09
C LYS A 146 -24.58 1.01 -4.43
N ASN A 147 -24.58 0.75 -3.13
CA ASN A 147 -23.37 0.30 -2.44
C ASN A 147 -22.96 -1.13 -2.83
N PRO A 148 -21.65 -1.43 -2.98
CA PRO A 148 -21.15 -2.79 -3.09
C PRO A 148 -21.58 -3.63 -1.87
N TYR A 149 -21.91 -4.91 -2.09
CA TYR A 149 -22.47 -5.77 -1.05
C TYR A 149 -21.86 -7.19 -1.00
N ASP A 150 -21.10 -7.57 -2.02
CA ASP A 150 -20.40 -8.86 -2.06
C ASP A 150 -19.14 -8.85 -2.96
N LYS A 151 -18.45 -10.00 -2.98
CA LYS A 151 -17.23 -10.18 -3.79
C LYS A 151 -17.47 -10.69 -5.21
N VAL A 152 -18.72 -10.86 -5.64
CA VAL A 152 -19.11 -11.45 -6.93
C VAL A 152 -19.65 -10.40 -7.89
N HIS A 153 -20.64 -9.63 -7.43
CA HIS A 153 -21.36 -8.70 -8.29
C HIS A 153 -20.62 -7.37 -8.43
N GLU A 154 -20.22 -7.07 -9.64
CA GLU A 154 -19.61 -5.78 -10.00
C GLU A 154 -20.70 -4.74 -10.25
N ILE A 155 -20.55 -3.55 -9.66
CA ILE A 155 -21.48 -2.42 -9.84
C ILE A 155 -20.80 -1.41 -10.76
N SER A 156 -21.50 -1.01 -11.84
CA SER A 156 -21.04 0.04 -12.74
C SER A 156 -20.80 1.34 -11.98
N SER A 157 -19.69 2.00 -12.27
CA SER A 157 -19.22 3.15 -11.52
C SER A 157 -18.45 4.11 -12.41
N GLN A 158 -18.44 5.39 -12.04
CA GLN A 158 -17.40 6.32 -12.42
C GLN A 158 -16.31 6.29 -11.36
N LEU A 159 -15.07 6.07 -11.78
CA LEU A 159 -13.90 5.97 -10.92
C LEU A 159 -13.03 7.19 -11.15
N THR A 160 -12.92 8.04 -10.14
CA THR A 160 -12.19 9.31 -10.22
C THR A 160 -11.07 9.32 -9.20
N ILE A 161 -9.87 9.74 -9.62
CA ILE A 161 -8.70 9.92 -8.75
C ILE A 161 -8.15 11.32 -8.97
N ILE A 162 -8.07 12.11 -7.90
CA ILE A 162 -7.46 13.43 -7.86
C ILE A 162 -6.13 13.30 -7.13
N SER A 163 -5.04 13.76 -7.72
CA SER A 163 -3.69 13.64 -7.18
C SER A 163 -2.84 14.90 -7.44
N ASP A 164 -1.57 14.85 -7.07
CA ASP A 164 -0.58 15.92 -7.25
C ASP A 164 -1.07 17.30 -6.73
N GLY A 165 -1.57 17.30 -5.49
CA GLY A 165 -2.07 18.53 -4.86
C GLY A 165 -3.29 19.13 -5.55
N GLY A 166 -4.15 18.30 -6.14
CA GLY A 166 -5.37 18.75 -6.82
C GLY A 166 -5.20 19.14 -8.29
N THR A 167 -4.02 18.92 -8.88
CA THR A 167 -3.73 19.35 -10.26
C THR A 167 -3.86 18.24 -11.31
N LYS A 168 -4.05 16.99 -10.88
CA LYS A 168 -4.12 15.84 -11.80
C LYS A 168 -5.37 15.01 -11.56
N LEU A 169 -6.12 14.84 -12.62
CA LEU A 169 -7.39 14.11 -12.62
C LEU A 169 -7.34 12.90 -13.55
N LEU A 170 -7.69 11.73 -13.00
CA LEU A 170 -8.10 10.55 -13.77
C LEU A 170 -9.58 10.29 -13.47
N SER A 171 -10.45 10.32 -14.48
CA SER A 171 -11.87 10.02 -14.30
C SER A 171 -12.34 9.15 -15.45
N GLU A 172 -12.64 7.88 -15.17
CA GLU A 172 -12.93 6.86 -16.18
C GLU A 172 -14.02 5.89 -15.71
N PRO A 173 -14.83 5.35 -16.62
CA PRO A 173 -15.81 4.34 -16.28
C PRO A 173 -15.17 3.03 -15.86
N GLY A 174 -15.89 2.30 -15.02
CA GLY A 174 -15.44 1.01 -14.52
C GLY A 174 -16.47 0.36 -13.60
N THR A 175 -15.99 -0.52 -12.75
CA THR A 175 -16.82 -1.24 -11.78
C THR A 175 -16.16 -1.29 -10.40
N ILE A 176 -16.98 -1.44 -9.37
CA ILE A 176 -16.57 -1.69 -7.99
C ILE A 176 -17.28 -2.92 -7.43
N ARG A 177 -16.60 -3.66 -6.57
CA ARG A 177 -17.19 -4.70 -5.71
C ARG A 177 -16.43 -4.83 -4.39
N GLU A 178 -17.00 -5.47 -3.39
CA GLU A 178 -16.23 -5.88 -2.21
C GLU A 178 -15.16 -6.91 -2.58
N ARG A 179 -14.12 -7.01 -1.74
CA ARG A 179 -13.05 -8.00 -1.84
C ARG A 179 -12.65 -8.54 -0.47
N GLY A 180 -11.78 -9.55 -0.48
CA GLY A 180 -11.23 -10.14 0.74
C GLY A 180 -12.10 -11.26 1.31
N ASN A 181 -11.59 -11.87 2.36
CA ASN A 181 -12.24 -12.94 3.12
C ASN A 181 -12.68 -12.38 4.49
N ALA A 182 -11.89 -12.53 5.55
CA ALA A 182 -12.20 -12.02 6.89
C ALA A 182 -12.40 -10.49 6.93
N SER A 183 -11.62 -9.74 6.14
CA SER A 183 -11.72 -8.26 6.11
C SER A 183 -13.07 -7.72 5.60
N ARG A 184 -13.88 -8.53 4.90
CA ARG A 184 -15.23 -8.16 4.48
C ARG A 184 -16.21 -8.05 5.64
N ASP A 185 -15.97 -8.75 6.75
CA ASP A 185 -16.84 -8.73 7.90
C ASP A 185 -16.69 -7.45 8.74
N PHE A 186 -15.64 -6.64 8.44
CA PHE A 186 -15.44 -5.38 9.13
C PHE A 186 -16.45 -4.31 8.68
N PRO A 187 -16.77 -3.35 9.55
CA PRO A 187 -17.62 -2.21 9.19
C PRO A 187 -17.06 -1.39 8.02
N LYS A 188 -15.73 -1.18 8.00
CA LYS A 188 -15.00 -0.55 6.91
C LYS A 188 -14.68 -1.60 5.85
N LYS A 189 -15.38 -1.55 4.71
CA LYS A 189 -15.29 -2.58 3.66
C LYS A 189 -14.08 -2.38 2.75
N PRO A 190 -13.35 -3.44 2.39
CA PRO A 190 -12.32 -3.39 1.34
C PRO A 190 -12.96 -3.55 -0.03
N TYR A 191 -12.38 -2.91 -1.06
CA TYR A 191 -12.94 -2.90 -2.41
C TYR A 191 -11.94 -3.36 -3.47
N ARG A 192 -12.47 -3.87 -4.58
CA ARG A 192 -11.78 -4.00 -5.85
C ARG A 192 -12.43 -3.05 -6.84
N ILE A 193 -11.64 -2.19 -7.47
CA ILE A 193 -12.04 -1.36 -8.60
C ILE A 193 -11.45 -1.94 -9.89
N LYS A 194 -12.18 -1.76 -11.00
CA LYS A 194 -11.76 -2.24 -12.31
C LYS A 194 -12.20 -1.24 -13.37
N PHE A 195 -11.25 -0.56 -13.97
CA PHE A 195 -11.51 0.32 -15.12
C PHE A 195 -11.90 -0.48 -16.37
N ASP A 196 -12.72 0.08 -17.22
CA ASP A 196 -13.09 -0.54 -18.51
C ASP A 196 -11.88 -0.68 -19.44
N LYS A 197 -10.95 0.28 -19.37
CA LYS A 197 -9.68 0.26 -20.10
C LYS A 197 -8.51 0.25 -19.12
N LYS A 198 -7.34 -0.23 -19.56
CA LYS A 198 -6.11 -0.14 -18.73
C LYS A 198 -5.76 1.32 -18.47
N GLN A 199 -5.51 1.69 -17.23
CA GLN A 199 -5.14 3.04 -16.80
C GLN A 199 -3.78 3.03 -16.09
N HIS A 200 -3.04 4.13 -16.20
CA HIS A 200 -1.99 4.47 -15.25
C HIS A 200 -2.66 5.11 -14.04
N VAL A 201 -2.45 4.55 -12.87
CA VAL A 201 -3.05 5.03 -11.63
C VAL A 201 -1.93 5.54 -10.73
N LEU A 202 -1.94 6.83 -10.43
CA LEU A 202 -0.88 7.51 -9.68
C LEU A 202 0.50 7.17 -10.27
N ASP A 203 1.48 6.84 -9.43
CA ASP A 203 2.85 6.50 -9.85
C ASP A 203 3.07 4.99 -10.05
N ALA A 204 2.00 4.21 -10.17
CA ALA A 204 2.12 2.76 -10.34
C ALA A 204 2.83 2.40 -11.65
N PRO A 205 3.84 1.50 -11.62
CA PRO A 205 4.56 1.08 -12.82
C PRO A 205 3.68 0.36 -13.84
N ALA A 206 2.60 -0.29 -13.37
CA ALA A 206 1.72 -1.08 -14.22
C ALA A 206 0.57 -0.24 -14.79
N LYS A 207 0.38 -0.27 -16.12
CA LYS A 207 -0.85 0.17 -16.75
C LYS A 207 -1.87 -0.97 -16.74
N ALA A 208 -2.85 -0.92 -15.84
CA ALA A 208 -3.74 -2.04 -15.55
C ALA A 208 -5.21 -1.64 -15.42
N LYS A 209 -6.10 -2.64 -15.50
CA LYS A 209 -7.54 -2.43 -15.27
C LYS A 209 -7.91 -2.57 -13.78
N LYS A 210 -7.33 -3.58 -13.08
CA LYS A 210 -7.76 -4.00 -11.75
C LYS A 210 -6.83 -3.45 -10.68
N TRP A 211 -7.44 -2.87 -9.63
CA TRP A 211 -6.77 -2.29 -8.46
C TRP A 211 -7.52 -2.66 -7.20
N THR A 212 -6.84 -2.62 -6.06
CA THR A 212 -7.44 -2.92 -4.76
C THR A 212 -7.41 -1.70 -3.85
N LEU A 213 -8.47 -1.55 -3.06
CA LEU A 213 -8.56 -0.61 -1.94
C LEU A 213 -8.62 -1.45 -0.65
N ILE A 214 -7.48 -1.57 0.01
CA ILE A 214 -7.36 -2.28 1.29
C ILE A 214 -7.82 -1.34 2.40
N ASN A 215 -8.70 -1.83 3.26
CA ASN A 215 -9.37 -1.00 4.26
C ASN A 215 -8.51 -0.67 5.50
N ASN A 216 -7.46 -1.43 5.77
CA ASN A 216 -6.61 -1.29 6.96
C ASN A 216 -7.38 -1.13 8.29
N TYR A 217 -8.57 -1.78 8.42
CA TYR A 217 -9.39 -1.62 9.62
C TYR A 217 -8.75 -2.23 10.87
N GLY A 218 -8.06 -3.35 10.71
CA GLY A 218 -7.30 -4.00 11.78
C GLY A 218 -5.93 -3.35 12.04
N ASP A 219 -5.44 -2.54 11.11
CA ASP A 219 -4.15 -1.83 11.22
C ASP A 219 -4.37 -0.36 11.60
N LYS A 220 -4.24 -0.05 12.90
CA LYS A 220 -4.40 1.32 13.40
C LYS A 220 -3.24 2.26 13.08
N THR A 221 -2.17 1.75 12.48
CA THR A 221 -1.11 2.60 11.93
C THR A 221 -1.37 2.99 10.48
N LEU A 222 -2.29 2.30 9.79
CA LEU A 222 -2.62 2.48 8.37
C LEU A 222 -1.44 2.26 7.41
N MET A 223 -0.28 1.77 7.92
CA MET A 223 0.97 1.69 7.15
C MET A 223 1.64 0.30 7.14
N ARG A 224 1.18 -0.69 7.92
CA ARG A 224 1.89 -1.99 8.07
C ARG A 224 2.12 -2.70 6.75
N ASN A 225 1.11 -2.77 5.88
CA ASN A 225 1.26 -3.34 4.54
C ASN A 225 2.29 -2.57 3.69
N LEU A 226 2.26 -1.22 3.72
CA LEU A 226 3.21 -0.38 2.98
C LEU A 226 4.63 -0.56 3.51
N LEU A 227 4.81 -0.65 4.82
CA LEU A 227 6.11 -0.91 5.43
C LEU A 227 6.64 -2.30 5.06
N ALA A 228 5.79 -3.32 5.02
CA ALA A 228 6.17 -4.66 4.55
C ALA A 228 6.57 -4.65 3.06
N PHE A 229 5.91 -3.84 2.23
CA PHE A 229 6.31 -3.64 0.83
C PHE A 229 7.69 -2.97 0.73
N GLU A 230 8.01 -2.03 1.62
CA GLU A 230 9.37 -1.48 1.70
C GLU A 230 10.41 -2.53 2.12
N LEU A 231 10.10 -3.37 3.11
CA LEU A 231 10.98 -4.50 3.47
C LEU A 231 11.20 -5.45 2.30
N SER A 232 10.14 -5.76 1.55
CA SER A 232 10.19 -6.60 0.35
C SER A 232 11.15 -6.04 -0.71
N LYS A 233 11.08 -4.75 -1.00
CA LYS A 233 12.00 -4.07 -1.94
C LYS A 233 13.45 -4.13 -1.44
N ARG A 234 13.67 -3.81 -0.16
CA ARG A 234 15.02 -3.77 0.44
C ARG A 234 15.65 -5.15 0.55
N LEU A 235 14.86 -6.18 0.73
CA LEU A 235 15.30 -7.57 0.69
C LEU A 235 15.38 -8.14 -0.74
N GLY A 236 15.12 -7.31 -1.77
CA GLY A 236 15.35 -7.65 -3.17
C GLY A 236 14.38 -8.67 -3.75
N MET A 237 13.11 -8.67 -3.32
CA MET A 237 12.07 -9.47 -3.98
C MET A 237 11.93 -9.05 -5.45
N PRO A 238 11.80 -9.98 -6.41
CA PRO A 238 11.71 -9.66 -7.84
C PRO A 238 10.53 -8.74 -8.19
N TYR A 239 9.44 -8.84 -7.46
CA TYR A 239 8.30 -7.97 -7.57
C TYR A 239 7.72 -7.68 -6.18
N THR A 240 7.48 -6.41 -5.92
CA THR A 240 6.71 -5.92 -4.78
C THR A 240 5.52 -5.15 -5.32
N PRO A 241 4.29 -5.37 -4.82
CA PRO A 241 3.12 -4.63 -5.27
C PRO A 241 3.31 -3.12 -5.06
N TYR A 242 2.88 -2.32 -6.03
CA TYR A 242 2.70 -0.89 -5.81
C TYR A 242 1.61 -0.68 -4.75
N GLY A 243 1.81 0.28 -3.87
CA GLY A 243 0.82 0.68 -2.88
C GLY A 243 1.05 2.10 -2.40
N THR A 244 -0.06 2.82 -2.14
CA THR A 244 -0.03 4.17 -1.56
C THR A 244 -1.29 4.42 -0.74
N ALA A 245 -1.20 5.28 0.26
CA ALA A 245 -2.36 5.72 1.03
C ALA A 245 -3.22 6.69 0.21
N VAL A 246 -4.54 6.59 0.35
CA VAL A 246 -5.53 7.44 -0.34
C VAL A 246 -6.73 7.68 0.56
N ASP A 247 -7.38 8.83 0.40
CA ASP A 247 -8.71 9.06 0.97
C ASP A 247 -9.79 8.58 0.01
N VAL A 248 -10.82 7.92 0.52
CA VAL A 248 -11.87 7.31 -0.31
C VAL A 248 -13.24 7.91 0.02
N LEU A 249 -13.92 8.37 -1.04
CA LEU A 249 -15.36 8.66 -1.01
C LEU A 249 -16.11 7.65 -1.88
N LEU A 250 -17.27 7.24 -1.42
CA LEU A 250 -18.18 6.38 -2.16
C LEU A 250 -19.58 6.99 -2.13
N ASN A 251 -20.10 7.39 -3.29
CA ASN A 251 -21.41 8.06 -3.42
C ASN A 251 -21.52 9.31 -2.52
N GLY A 252 -20.46 10.11 -2.44
CA GLY A 252 -20.39 11.32 -1.61
C GLY A 252 -20.11 11.07 -0.12
N GLU A 253 -20.09 9.82 0.35
CA GLU A 253 -19.78 9.50 1.74
C GLU A 253 -18.29 9.22 1.93
N TYR A 254 -17.66 9.87 2.90
CA TYR A 254 -16.28 9.60 3.28
C TYR A 254 -16.13 8.22 3.94
N LYS A 255 -15.31 7.37 3.35
CA LYS A 255 -15.07 5.99 3.81
C LYS A 255 -13.79 5.85 4.63
N GLY A 256 -12.92 6.85 4.65
CA GLY A 256 -11.67 6.84 5.41
C GLY A 256 -10.42 6.71 4.54
N CYS A 257 -9.28 6.58 5.22
CA CYS A 257 -7.99 6.31 4.61
C CYS A 257 -7.88 4.83 4.19
N TYR A 258 -7.55 4.57 2.93
CA TYR A 258 -7.34 3.23 2.38
C TYR A 258 -5.92 3.12 1.81
N GLN A 259 -5.49 1.90 1.56
CA GLN A 259 -4.34 1.65 0.70
C GLN A 259 -4.83 1.28 -0.70
N LEU A 260 -4.55 2.12 -1.69
CA LEU A 260 -4.69 1.78 -3.09
C LEU A 260 -3.45 1.00 -3.53
N CYS A 261 -3.64 -0.20 -4.07
CA CYS A 261 -2.51 -1.01 -4.50
C CYS A 261 -2.82 -1.91 -5.69
N ASP A 262 -1.76 -2.49 -6.24
CA ASP A 262 -1.84 -3.48 -7.29
C ASP A 262 -2.79 -4.63 -6.93
N GLN A 263 -3.60 -5.07 -7.90
CA GLN A 263 -4.14 -6.41 -7.85
C GLN A 263 -3.04 -7.38 -8.28
N ILE A 264 -2.71 -8.38 -7.45
CA ILE A 264 -1.73 -9.40 -7.84
C ILE A 264 -2.30 -10.17 -9.04
N GLN A 265 -1.58 -10.09 -10.16
CA GLN A 265 -1.95 -10.73 -11.42
C GLN A 265 -0.74 -10.81 -12.34
N VAL A 266 -0.82 -11.66 -13.36
CA VAL A 266 0.17 -11.74 -14.44
C VAL A 266 0.19 -10.42 -15.22
N HIS A 267 1.33 -9.78 -15.28
CA HIS A 267 1.57 -8.55 -16.03
C HIS A 267 3.06 -8.23 -16.02
N LYS A 268 3.61 -7.66 -17.12
CA LYS A 268 5.03 -7.30 -17.26
C LYS A 268 5.60 -6.49 -16.07
N ASN A 269 4.81 -5.58 -15.50
CA ASN A 269 5.21 -4.74 -14.35
C ASN A 269 4.55 -5.20 -13.03
N ARG A 270 4.11 -6.44 -12.94
CA ARG A 270 3.61 -7.13 -11.73
C ARG A 270 4.26 -8.50 -11.65
N VAL A 271 3.51 -9.60 -11.64
CA VAL A 271 4.10 -10.93 -11.78
C VAL A 271 4.44 -11.15 -13.26
N ASP A 272 5.72 -10.99 -13.60
CA ASP A 272 6.21 -11.05 -14.98
C ASP A 272 6.49 -12.49 -15.41
N ILE A 273 5.41 -13.14 -15.84
CA ILE A 273 5.43 -14.48 -16.43
C ILE A 273 4.59 -14.48 -17.71
N THR A 274 4.79 -15.49 -18.57
CA THR A 274 4.00 -15.68 -19.78
C THR A 274 2.55 -15.93 -19.42
N GLU A 275 1.60 -15.15 -19.94
CA GLU A 275 0.17 -15.41 -19.76
C GLU A 275 -0.25 -16.60 -20.62
N LEU A 276 -0.84 -17.64 -19.99
CA LEU A 276 -1.37 -18.81 -20.69
C LEU A 276 -2.70 -18.50 -21.37
N THR A 277 -2.84 -19.01 -22.57
CA THR A 277 -4.10 -19.00 -23.34
C THR A 277 -4.75 -20.39 -23.36
N PRO A 278 -6.02 -20.55 -23.74
CA PRO A 278 -6.65 -21.86 -23.88
C PRO A 278 -6.01 -22.78 -24.92
N ASP A 279 -5.15 -22.25 -25.79
CA ASP A 279 -4.43 -23.03 -26.82
C ASP A 279 -3.13 -23.65 -26.31
N ASP A 280 -2.61 -23.22 -25.16
CA ASP A 280 -1.33 -23.65 -24.56
C ASP A 280 -1.50 -24.99 -23.81
N ASN A 281 -1.68 -26.10 -24.52
CA ASN A 281 -2.09 -27.39 -23.92
C ASN A 281 -1.06 -28.50 -24.03
N GLU A 282 0.10 -28.30 -24.67
CA GLU A 282 1.12 -29.29 -24.85
C GLU A 282 2.53 -28.72 -24.95
N GLY A 283 3.55 -29.57 -24.77
CA GLY A 283 4.96 -29.21 -24.90
C GLY A 283 5.35 -28.02 -24.00
N SER A 284 6.26 -27.20 -24.50
CA SER A 284 6.75 -25.99 -23.82
C SER A 284 5.61 -25.03 -23.44
N ALA A 285 4.61 -24.88 -24.29
CA ALA A 285 3.49 -23.96 -24.06
C ALA A 285 2.72 -24.28 -22.75
N LEU A 286 2.52 -25.58 -22.45
CA LEU A 286 1.82 -26.02 -21.24
C LEU A 286 2.63 -25.77 -19.95
N THR A 287 3.97 -25.65 -20.02
CA THR A 287 4.85 -25.69 -18.84
C THR A 287 4.78 -24.45 -17.95
N GLY A 288 4.19 -23.35 -18.39
CA GLY A 288 4.12 -22.14 -17.55
C GLY A 288 3.41 -20.96 -18.24
N GLY A 289 3.24 -20.05 -17.51
CA GLY A 289 2.85 -18.95 -16.69
C GLY A 289 1.72 -19.22 -15.70
N TYR A 290 1.96 -19.98 -14.70
CA TYR A 290 0.98 -20.21 -13.64
C TYR A 290 1.25 -19.28 -12.46
N LEU A 291 0.17 -18.73 -11.89
CA LEU A 291 0.18 -18.01 -10.63
C LEU A 291 -0.79 -18.72 -9.69
N VAL A 292 -0.31 -19.09 -8.51
CA VAL A 292 -1.10 -19.79 -7.49
C VAL A 292 -1.01 -19.05 -6.15
N GLU A 293 -1.94 -19.33 -5.26
CA GLU A 293 -1.94 -18.80 -3.88
C GLU A 293 -2.27 -19.94 -2.92
N VAL A 294 -1.38 -20.23 -2.00
CA VAL A 294 -1.70 -21.12 -0.88
C VAL A 294 -2.49 -20.31 0.12
N ASP A 295 -3.78 -20.62 0.30
CA ASP A 295 -4.70 -19.81 1.08
C ASP A 295 -5.64 -20.69 1.91
N ALA A 296 -5.74 -20.41 3.20
CA ALA A 296 -6.67 -21.08 4.11
C ALA A 296 -8.13 -21.01 3.64
N TYR A 297 -8.49 -19.99 2.89
CA TYR A 297 -9.83 -19.79 2.33
C TYR A 297 -10.01 -20.34 0.91
N ALA A 298 -9.06 -21.13 0.38
CA ALA A 298 -9.10 -21.65 -0.99
C ALA A 298 -10.43 -22.34 -1.32
N LYS A 299 -11.05 -23.04 -0.36
CA LYS A 299 -12.35 -23.71 -0.53
C LYS A 299 -13.51 -22.77 -0.87
N SER A 300 -13.36 -21.46 -0.63
CA SER A 300 -14.35 -20.45 -0.99
C SER A 300 -14.19 -19.94 -2.42
N GLU A 301 -13.11 -20.33 -3.09
CA GLU A 301 -12.81 -19.96 -4.48
C GLU A 301 -13.25 -21.09 -5.43
N LYS A 302 -13.60 -20.74 -6.66
CA LYS A 302 -14.08 -21.75 -7.64
C LYS A 302 -12.96 -22.61 -8.21
N LEU A 303 -11.78 -22.04 -8.37
CA LEU A 303 -10.63 -22.69 -8.99
C LEU A 303 -9.53 -22.94 -7.95
N TRP A 304 -9.63 -24.08 -7.27
CA TRP A 304 -8.70 -24.49 -6.24
C TRP A 304 -8.50 -26.01 -6.21
N PHE A 305 -7.50 -26.48 -5.47
CA PHE A 305 -7.24 -27.90 -5.21
C PHE A 305 -6.56 -28.08 -3.85
N ASN A 306 -6.61 -29.28 -3.29
CA ASN A 306 -5.69 -29.69 -2.23
C ASN A 306 -4.46 -30.35 -2.87
N SER A 307 -3.27 -29.93 -2.41
CA SER A 307 -2.04 -30.64 -2.78
C SER A 307 -1.95 -32.04 -2.14
N ALA A 308 -0.95 -32.79 -2.51
CA ALA A 308 -0.68 -34.11 -1.94
C ALA A 308 -0.46 -34.07 -0.42
N ASN A 309 0.14 -33.03 0.10
CA ASN A 309 0.33 -32.79 1.54
C ASN A 309 -0.86 -32.08 2.21
N GLY A 310 -1.96 -31.86 1.49
CA GLY A 310 -3.17 -31.25 2.01
C GLY A 310 -3.17 -29.73 2.05
N ASN A 311 -2.20 -29.06 1.41
CA ASN A 311 -2.19 -27.62 1.29
C ASN A 311 -3.31 -27.14 0.34
N PRO A 312 -4.19 -26.22 0.75
CA PRO A 312 -5.22 -25.68 -0.12
C PRO A 312 -4.63 -24.59 -1.02
N VAL A 313 -4.74 -24.79 -2.32
CA VAL A 313 -4.12 -23.95 -3.35
C VAL A 313 -5.16 -23.39 -4.30
N VAL A 314 -5.19 -22.08 -4.46
CA VAL A 314 -6.01 -21.36 -5.45
C VAL A 314 -5.18 -21.13 -6.71
N ILE A 315 -5.70 -21.47 -7.89
CA ILE A 315 -5.09 -21.08 -9.16
C ILE A 315 -5.61 -19.67 -9.51
N LYS A 316 -4.72 -18.69 -9.55
CA LYS A 316 -5.03 -17.27 -9.83
C LYS A 316 -4.86 -16.94 -11.31
N SER A 317 -3.96 -17.65 -12.00
CA SER A 317 -3.75 -17.56 -13.44
C SER A 317 -3.28 -18.92 -13.98
N PRO A 318 -3.87 -19.44 -15.08
CA PRO A 318 -5.02 -18.87 -15.82
C PRO A 318 -6.29 -18.72 -14.99
N SER A 319 -7.22 -17.85 -15.43
CA SER A 319 -8.50 -17.64 -14.73
C SER A 319 -9.47 -18.82 -14.91
N GLU A 320 -10.50 -18.92 -14.06
CA GLU A 320 -11.53 -19.97 -14.15
C GLU A 320 -12.23 -20.04 -15.51
N ASP A 321 -12.37 -18.88 -16.19
CA ASP A 321 -13.03 -18.78 -17.48
C ASP A 321 -12.12 -19.17 -18.66
N SER A 322 -10.81 -19.31 -18.44
CA SER A 322 -9.82 -19.55 -19.51
C SER A 322 -8.98 -20.82 -19.33
N ILE A 323 -8.89 -21.34 -18.11
CA ILE A 323 -8.05 -22.53 -17.83
C ILE A 323 -8.62 -23.80 -18.50
N THR A 324 -7.73 -24.58 -19.11
CA THR A 324 -8.08 -25.89 -19.66
C THR A 324 -7.86 -27.01 -18.64
N VAL A 325 -8.42 -28.19 -18.91
CA VAL A 325 -8.20 -29.38 -18.07
C VAL A 325 -6.72 -29.76 -18.05
N GLN A 326 -6.04 -29.67 -19.18
CA GLN A 326 -4.61 -29.97 -19.31
C GLN A 326 -3.78 -29.05 -18.44
N GLN A 327 -4.03 -27.74 -18.51
CA GLN A 327 -3.34 -26.73 -17.71
C GLN A 327 -3.59 -26.93 -16.21
N LYS A 328 -4.84 -27.21 -15.83
CA LYS A 328 -5.18 -27.47 -14.42
C LYS A 328 -4.46 -28.71 -13.91
N ASN A 329 -4.46 -29.82 -14.64
CA ASN A 329 -3.78 -31.03 -14.23
C ASN A 329 -2.27 -30.81 -14.13
N TYR A 330 -1.68 -30.12 -15.12
CA TYR A 330 -0.25 -29.83 -15.12
C TYR A 330 0.19 -29.06 -13.86
N ILE A 331 -0.49 -27.98 -13.48
CA ILE A 331 -0.07 -27.22 -12.29
C ILE A 331 -0.30 -27.98 -10.99
N ILE A 332 -1.33 -28.84 -10.90
CA ILE A 332 -1.56 -29.74 -9.75
C ILE A 332 -0.41 -30.74 -9.63
N ASP A 333 -0.08 -31.41 -10.73
CA ASP A 333 0.99 -32.42 -10.75
C ASP A 333 2.35 -31.77 -10.44
N HIS A 334 2.62 -30.60 -10.99
CA HIS A 334 3.85 -29.85 -10.74
C HIS A 334 3.96 -29.36 -9.29
N PHE A 335 2.86 -28.86 -8.70
CA PHE A 335 2.84 -28.45 -7.29
C PHE A 335 3.05 -29.65 -6.36
N ASN A 336 2.45 -30.79 -6.66
CA ASN A 336 2.68 -32.04 -5.92
C ASN A 336 4.12 -32.53 -6.06
N ALA A 337 4.72 -32.47 -7.26
CA ALA A 337 6.13 -32.78 -7.47
C ALA A 337 7.06 -31.86 -6.66
N MET A 338 6.75 -30.58 -6.59
CA MET A 338 7.47 -29.62 -5.73
C MET A 338 7.42 -30.04 -4.26
N GLU A 339 6.27 -30.44 -3.75
CA GLU A 339 6.13 -30.90 -2.36
C GLU A 339 6.94 -32.18 -2.05
N TRP A 340 7.22 -32.99 -3.06
CA TRP A 340 8.07 -34.19 -2.92
C TRP A 340 9.57 -33.91 -2.95
N ASP A 341 9.98 -32.91 -3.74
CA ASP A 341 11.40 -32.55 -3.89
C ASP A 341 11.57 -31.03 -3.97
N LEU A 342 11.54 -30.42 -2.80
CA LEU A 342 11.67 -28.97 -2.64
C LEU A 342 13.02 -28.44 -3.14
N ASN A 343 14.10 -29.22 -2.98
CA ASN A 343 15.43 -28.84 -3.43
C ASN A 343 15.50 -28.70 -4.96
N ARG A 344 14.73 -29.49 -5.69
CA ARG A 344 14.68 -29.45 -7.15
C ARG A 344 13.74 -28.37 -7.68
N TYR A 345 12.58 -28.19 -7.05
CA TYR A 345 11.47 -27.44 -7.64
C TYR A 345 11.20 -26.08 -7.01
N VAL A 346 11.89 -25.69 -5.93
CA VAL A 346 11.73 -24.37 -5.33
C VAL A 346 12.91 -23.47 -5.62
N ASP A 347 12.65 -22.26 -6.14
CA ASP A 347 13.65 -21.22 -6.19
C ASP A 347 13.95 -20.72 -4.76
N LYS A 348 15.06 -21.21 -4.19
CA LYS A 348 15.47 -20.92 -2.82
C LYS A 348 15.67 -19.43 -2.59
N ASN A 349 16.14 -18.70 -3.60
CA ASN A 349 16.44 -17.28 -3.45
C ASN A 349 15.19 -16.46 -3.20
N THR A 350 14.15 -16.58 -4.04
CA THR A 350 12.88 -15.85 -3.82
C THR A 350 12.18 -16.31 -2.54
N PHE A 351 12.29 -17.59 -2.23
CA PHE A 351 11.72 -18.17 -1.03
C PHE A 351 12.35 -17.56 0.24
N LEU A 352 13.68 -17.55 0.32
CA LEU A 352 14.41 -17.01 1.48
C LEU A 352 14.19 -15.49 1.65
N ARG A 353 14.10 -14.74 0.55
CA ARG A 353 13.75 -13.32 0.61
C ARG A 353 12.35 -13.11 1.19
N HIS A 354 11.36 -13.88 0.71
CA HIS A 354 9.99 -13.84 1.24
C HIS A 354 9.96 -14.22 2.73
N PHE A 355 10.68 -15.27 3.12
CA PHE A 355 10.83 -15.69 4.51
C PHE A 355 11.40 -14.57 5.38
N LEU A 356 12.48 -13.92 4.94
CA LEU A 356 13.11 -12.83 5.68
C LEU A 356 12.18 -11.62 5.83
N VAL A 357 11.35 -11.30 4.83
CA VAL A 357 10.30 -10.26 4.96
C VAL A 357 9.30 -10.63 6.04
N GLY A 358 8.80 -11.87 6.01
CA GLY A 358 7.82 -12.38 6.97
C GLY A 358 8.37 -12.41 8.40
N GLU A 359 9.58 -12.94 8.55
CA GLU A 359 10.22 -13.07 9.86
C GLU A 359 10.64 -11.71 10.45
N LEU A 360 11.20 -10.82 9.64
CA LEU A 360 11.55 -9.46 10.09
C LEU A 360 10.32 -8.67 10.52
N SER A 361 9.23 -8.79 9.79
CA SER A 361 7.97 -8.12 10.14
C SER A 361 7.17 -8.83 11.24
N GLY A 362 7.54 -10.07 11.58
CA GLY A 362 6.78 -10.90 12.53
C GLY A 362 5.36 -11.19 12.05
N ASN A 363 5.19 -11.43 10.75
CA ASN A 363 3.87 -11.64 10.15
C ASN A 363 3.42 -13.10 10.21
N THR A 364 2.41 -13.38 11.01
CA THR A 364 1.82 -14.73 11.15
C THR A 364 1.28 -15.26 9.83
N ASP A 365 0.65 -14.37 9.03
CA ASP A 365 0.00 -14.75 7.78
C ASP A 365 0.99 -14.95 6.61
N THR A 366 2.29 -14.73 6.83
CA THR A 366 3.36 -15.10 5.87
C THR A 366 3.29 -16.57 5.43
N TYR A 367 2.72 -17.44 6.26
CA TYR A 367 2.59 -18.87 5.98
C TYR A 367 1.16 -19.30 5.60
N TRP A 368 0.22 -18.34 5.43
CA TRP A 368 -1.20 -18.61 5.19
C TRP A 368 -1.74 -17.99 3.89
N SER A 369 -1.11 -16.92 3.38
CA SER A 369 -1.47 -16.21 2.16
C SER A 369 -0.22 -16.05 1.30
N VAL A 370 0.21 -17.14 0.65
CA VAL A 370 1.49 -17.19 -0.05
C VAL A 370 1.27 -17.32 -1.55
N TYR A 371 1.64 -16.29 -2.28
CA TYR A 371 1.69 -16.35 -3.73
C TYR A 371 2.94 -17.09 -4.20
N MET A 372 2.74 -17.94 -5.21
CA MET A 372 3.83 -18.62 -5.92
C MET A 372 3.54 -18.59 -7.42
N TYR A 373 4.58 -18.58 -8.22
CA TYR A 373 4.41 -18.58 -9.66
C TYR A 373 5.45 -19.48 -10.36
N LYS A 374 5.05 -20.01 -11.51
CA LYS A 374 5.87 -20.87 -12.36
C LYS A 374 6.05 -20.22 -13.73
N LYS A 375 7.31 -20.09 -14.16
CA LYS A 375 7.64 -19.61 -15.50
C LYS A 375 7.55 -20.72 -16.54
N ARG A 376 7.40 -20.36 -17.80
CA ARG A 376 7.45 -21.29 -18.94
C ARG A 376 8.89 -21.83 -19.09
N ASP A 377 9.03 -23.13 -19.42
CA ASP A 377 10.31 -23.81 -19.61
C ASP A 377 11.27 -23.77 -18.41
N ASP A 378 10.75 -23.56 -17.23
CA ASP A 378 11.48 -23.53 -15.97
C ASP A 378 10.83 -24.50 -14.99
N GLU A 379 11.58 -25.37 -14.36
CA GLU A 379 11.03 -26.33 -13.38
C GLU A 379 10.78 -25.71 -12.02
N MET A 380 11.30 -24.48 -11.75
CA MET A 380 11.21 -23.86 -10.44
C MET A 380 9.86 -23.21 -10.18
N MET A 381 9.38 -23.35 -8.95
CA MET A 381 8.33 -22.54 -8.33
C MET A 381 8.99 -21.37 -7.58
N TYR A 382 8.62 -20.18 -7.94
CA TYR A 382 9.07 -18.93 -7.33
C TYR A 382 8.09 -18.45 -6.28
N THR A 383 8.57 -17.93 -5.15
CA THR A 383 7.73 -17.41 -4.08
C THR A 383 7.59 -15.89 -4.19
N GLY A 384 6.39 -15.39 -3.98
CA GLY A 384 6.06 -13.95 -4.04
C GLY A 384 4.96 -13.62 -5.05
N PRO A 385 4.54 -12.35 -5.03
CA PRO A 385 4.97 -11.26 -4.13
C PRO A 385 4.46 -11.41 -2.70
N VAL A 386 5.00 -10.59 -1.80
CA VAL A 386 4.48 -10.47 -0.42
C VAL A 386 3.07 -9.87 -0.43
N TRP A 387 2.23 -10.34 0.50
CA TRP A 387 0.83 -9.90 0.60
C TRP A 387 0.31 -10.13 2.02
N ASP A 388 -0.65 -9.29 2.47
CA ASP A 388 -1.42 -9.46 3.71
C ASP A 388 -0.60 -9.33 5.00
N PHE A 389 -0.07 -8.12 5.23
CA PHE A 389 0.80 -7.78 6.37
C PHE A 389 0.14 -6.84 7.40
N ASP A 390 -1.17 -6.72 7.41
CA ASP A 390 -1.87 -5.88 8.39
C ASP A 390 -1.78 -6.42 9.83
N LEU A 391 -1.50 -7.71 10.01
CA LEU A 391 -1.24 -8.36 11.29
C LEU A 391 0.25 -8.38 11.71
N ALA A 392 1.14 -7.87 10.88
CA ALA A 392 2.56 -7.77 11.16
C ALA A 392 2.90 -6.72 12.24
N PHE A 393 4.18 -6.66 12.64
CA PHE A 393 4.74 -5.66 13.56
C PHE A 393 3.98 -5.57 14.89
N ASP A 394 3.88 -6.70 15.59
CA ASP A 394 3.23 -6.82 16.91
C ASP A 394 1.71 -6.57 16.90
N ASN A 395 1.02 -6.80 15.78
CA ASN A 395 -0.40 -6.57 15.64
C ASN A 395 -1.27 -7.84 15.70
N ASP A 396 -0.70 -8.99 16.04
CA ASP A 396 -1.39 -10.29 16.07
C ASP A 396 -1.36 -10.92 17.46
N GLN A 397 -2.50 -11.09 18.08
CA GLN A 397 -2.63 -11.73 19.40
C GLN A 397 -2.21 -13.21 19.39
N ARG A 398 -2.21 -13.88 18.24
CA ARG A 398 -1.83 -15.29 18.12
C ARG A 398 -0.33 -15.52 18.40
N THR A 399 0.49 -14.53 18.10
CA THR A 399 1.95 -14.58 18.23
C THR A 399 2.51 -13.58 19.25
N TYR A 400 1.70 -12.62 19.72
CA TYR A 400 2.11 -11.61 20.69
C TYR A 400 2.07 -12.16 22.11
N PRO A 401 3.08 -11.84 22.98
CA PRO A 401 4.35 -11.17 22.67
C PRO A 401 5.49 -12.16 22.38
N VAL A 402 5.20 -13.45 22.33
CA VAL A 402 6.19 -14.53 22.52
C VAL A 402 7.15 -14.67 21.33
N CYS A 403 6.65 -14.62 20.11
CA CYS A 403 7.44 -14.97 18.92
C CYS A 403 7.89 -13.76 18.10
N ASN A 404 7.20 -12.63 18.26
CA ASN A 404 7.39 -11.51 17.33
C ASN A 404 8.75 -10.83 17.41
N LYS A 405 9.44 -10.92 18.54
CA LYS A 405 10.70 -10.22 18.77
C LYS A 405 11.88 -11.13 19.06
N SER A 406 11.65 -12.28 19.66
CA SER A 406 12.68 -13.13 20.25
C SER A 406 12.72 -14.57 19.73
N ASP A 407 11.96 -14.90 18.70
CA ASP A 407 12.04 -16.17 17.96
C ASP A 407 11.53 -16.00 16.53
N PHE A 408 11.77 -16.98 15.67
CA PHE A 408 11.15 -17.03 14.36
C PHE A 408 9.66 -17.36 14.47
N ILE A 409 8.84 -16.65 13.67
CA ILE A 409 7.38 -16.85 13.65
C ILE A 409 7.02 -18.27 13.24
N TYR A 410 7.74 -18.86 12.29
CA TYR A 410 7.44 -20.24 11.85
C TYR A 410 7.60 -21.30 12.96
N ARG A 411 8.32 -20.99 14.03
CA ARG A 411 8.47 -21.87 15.21
C ARG A 411 7.40 -21.68 16.25
N SER A 412 6.61 -20.60 16.16
CA SER A 412 5.54 -20.35 17.11
C SER A 412 4.40 -21.35 16.92
N GLY A 413 4.35 -22.38 17.69
CA GLY A 413 3.40 -23.49 17.54
C GLY A 413 1.95 -23.07 17.33
N GLY A 414 1.15 -23.88 16.66
CA GLY A 414 -0.29 -23.77 16.50
C GLY A 414 -0.76 -22.79 15.42
N SER A 415 -0.40 -21.53 15.46
CA SER A 415 -0.88 -20.52 14.50
C SER A 415 -0.02 -20.40 13.26
N CYS A 416 1.30 -20.62 13.36
CA CYS A 416 2.23 -20.54 12.24
C CYS A 416 2.55 -21.91 11.60
N THR A 417 2.12 -23.00 12.20
CA THR A 417 2.38 -24.37 11.73
C THR A 417 1.33 -24.89 10.78
N GLY A 418 0.42 -24.04 10.30
CA GLY A 418 -0.62 -24.45 9.38
C GLY A 418 -0.07 -24.97 8.06
N GLN A 419 -0.63 -24.52 7.01
CA GLN A 419 -0.55 -25.10 5.67
C GLN A 419 0.79 -24.91 4.97
N MET A 420 1.66 -24.03 5.47
CA MET A 420 2.96 -23.76 4.84
C MET A 420 4.17 -24.22 5.65
N ARG A 421 3.99 -25.20 6.51
CA ARG A 421 5.09 -25.93 7.17
C ARG A 421 6.15 -26.40 6.17
N LEU A 422 5.69 -26.77 4.99
CA LEU A 422 6.51 -27.12 3.85
C LEU A 422 7.60 -26.08 3.54
N LEU A 423 7.24 -24.80 3.52
CA LEU A 423 8.19 -23.72 3.25
C LEU A 423 9.12 -23.49 4.46
N ALA A 424 8.57 -23.57 5.67
CA ALA A 424 9.38 -23.50 6.87
C ALA A 424 10.37 -24.65 6.96
N ASP A 425 10.01 -25.83 6.48
CA ASP A 425 10.90 -26.99 6.44
C ASP A 425 12.11 -26.78 5.51
N ILE A 426 11.97 -26.06 4.38
CA ILE A 426 13.12 -25.76 3.50
C ILE A 426 14.11 -24.82 4.19
N VAL A 427 13.60 -23.83 4.93
CA VAL A 427 14.43 -22.80 5.57
C VAL A 427 14.93 -23.25 6.93
N ALA A 428 14.11 -24.01 7.66
CA ALA A 428 14.50 -24.64 8.92
C ALA A 428 15.45 -25.80 8.70
N LEU A 429 15.53 -26.25 7.42
CA LEU A 429 16.46 -27.27 7.07
C LEU A 429 17.86 -26.82 7.45
N GLU A 430 18.47 -27.63 8.24
CA GLU A 430 19.87 -27.84 8.48
C GLU A 430 20.65 -28.04 7.16
N ASN A 431 20.28 -27.28 6.12
CA ASN A 431 20.93 -27.28 4.83
C ASN A 431 21.86 -26.08 4.76
N GLU A 432 23.16 -26.36 4.86
CA GLU A 432 24.24 -25.36 4.83
C GLU A 432 24.11 -24.38 3.65
N GLU A 433 23.64 -24.86 2.50
CA GLU A 433 23.44 -24.00 1.31
C GLU A 433 22.34 -22.95 1.52
N SER A 434 21.20 -23.34 2.08
CA SER A 434 20.08 -22.42 2.34
C SER A 434 20.44 -21.43 3.46
N GLU A 435 21.14 -21.89 4.49
CA GLU A 435 21.62 -21.03 5.57
C GLU A 435 22.64 -20.02 5.05
N SER A 436 23.63 -20.44 4.26
CA SER A 436 24.61 -19.55 3.63
C SER A 436 23.93 -18.52 2.74
N MET A 437 22.99 -18.92 1.89
CA MET A 437 22.26 -18.01 1.02
C MET A 437 21.42 -16.99 1.82
N MET A 438 20.79 -17.42 2.91
CA MET A 438 20.01 -16.52 3.79
C MET A 438 20.91 -15.47 4.45
N LEU A 439 22.09 -15.88 4.92
CA LEU A 439 23.09 -14.97 5.49
C LEU A 439 23.58 -13.95 4.45
N ASP A 440 23.85 -14.40 3.22
CA ASP A 440 24.27 -13.51 2.12
C ASP A 440 23.18 -12.49 1.75
N ILE A 441 21.92 -12.92 1.68
CA ILE A 441 20.79 -12.01 1.43
C ILE A 441 20.66 -10.96 2.54
N TRP A 442 20.79 -11.41 3.79
CA TRP A 442 20.69 -10.50 4.94
C TRP A 442 21.84 -9.52 4.97
N ASP A 443 23.07 -9.99 4.81
CA ASP A 443 24.27 -9.15 4.79
C ASP A 443 24.21 -8.11 3.65
N GLU A 444 23.84 -8.51 2.44
CA GLU A 444 23.65 -7.60 1.31
C GLU A 444 22.61 -6.51 1.62
N ALA A 445 21.46 -6.87 2.16
CA ALA A 445 20.40 -5.92 2.48
C ALA A 445 20.81 -4.96 3.60
N ARG A 446 21.51 -5.47 4.65
CA ARG A 446 21.99 -4.67 5.77
C ARG A 446 23.08 -3.68 5.38
N HIS A 447 23.88 -4.00 4.37
CA HIS A 447 24.90 -3.08 3.83
C HIS A 447 24.32 -2.02 2.86
N LYS A 448 23.09 -2.20 2.39
CA LYS A 448 22.37 -1.23 1.57
C LYS A 448 21.41 -0.39 2.42
N ASP A 449 20.13 -0.62 2.23
CA ASP A 449 19.07 0.23 2.76
C ASP A 449 18.33 -0.37 3.97
N LEU A 450 18.56 -1.64 4.30
CA LEU A 450 17.91 -2.29 5.44
C LEU A 450 18.61 -1.91 6.75
N THR A 451 18.74 -0.62 7.04
CA THR A 451 19.32 -0.11 8.28
C THR A 451 18.23 0.37 9.23
N GLU A 452 18.49 0.38 10.55
CA GLU A 452 17.56 0.92 11.53
C GLU A 452 17.18 2.37 11.19
N ALA A 453 18.18 3.21 10.93
CA ALA A 453 17.98 4.62 10.63
C ALA A 453 17.10 4.82 9.38
N SER A 454 17.33 4.06 8.31
CA SER A 454 16.57 4.14 7.08
C SER A 454 15.13 3.64 7.25
N LEU A 455 14.91 2.59 8.03
CA LEU A 455 13.57 2.09 8.34
C LEU A 455 12.77 3.08 9.21
N LEU A 456 13.41 3.67 10.21
CA LEU A 456 12.78 4.68 11.06
C LEU A 456 12.43 5.93 10.24
N ALA A 457 13.31 6.40 9.36
CA ALA A 457 13.03 7.52 8.47
C ALA A 457 11.86 7.22 7.51
N CYS A 458 11.72 5.96 7.05
CA CYS A 458 10.58 5.53 6.25
C CYS A 458 9.27 5.60 7.07
N ILE A 459 9.28 5.14 8.32
CA ILE A 459 8.12 5.23 9.22
C ILE A 459 7.75 6.69 9.50
N ASP A 460 8.74 7.55 9.78
CA ASP A 460 8.54 8.97 10.04
C ASP A 460 7.90 9.67 8.82
N LYS A 461 8.34 9.33 7.61
CA LYS A 461 7.75 9.83 6.37
C LYS A 461 6.29 9.40 6.25
N MET A 462 6.00 8.10 6.43
CA MET A 462 4.63 7.57 6.36
C MET A 462 3.72 8.20 7.43
N GLU A 463 4.22 8.38 8.66
CA GLU A 463 3.46 9.04 9.74
C GLU A 463 3.10 10.48 9.38
N ALA A 464 4.06 11.24 8.83
CA ALA A 464 3.83 12.62 8.41
C ALA A 464 2.83 12.71 7.24
N GLU A 465 2.93 11.81 6.26
CA GLU A 465 1.98 11.74 5.13
C GLU A 465 0.56 11.41 5.59
N LEU A 466 0.41 10.57 6.61
CA LEU A 466 -0.88 10.13 7.14
C LEU A 466 -1.48 11.06 8.18
N ASP A 467 -0.77 12.10 8.65
CA ASP A 467 -1.19 12.87 9.83
C ASP A 467 -2.59 13.45 9.72
N HIS A 468 -2.95 14.06 8.60
CA HIS A 468 -4.30 14.61 8.41
C HIS A 468 -5.33 13.49 8.18
N SER A 469 -5.06 12.59 7.25
CA SER A 469 -5.99 11.53 6.86
C SER A 469 -6.32 10.58 8.01
N GLN A 470 -5.35 10.26 8.91
CA GLN A 470 -5.62 9.42 10.07
C GLN A 470 -6.64 10.03 11.04
N ARG A 471 -6.59 11.37 11.23
CA ARG A 471 -7.56 12.07 12.09
C ARG A 471 -8.98 11.86 11.57
N LEU A 472 -9.21 12.09 10.28
CA LEU A 472 -10.50 11.87 9.63
C LEU A 472 -10.92 10.40 9.65
N ASN A 473 -9.97 9.48 9.37
CA ASN A 473 -10.22 8.05 9.42
C ASN A 473 -10.73 7.61 10.81
N PHE A 474 -10.13 8.10 11.89
CA PHE A 474 -10.53 7.70 13.24
C PHE A 474 -11.70 8.51 13.80
N LEU A 475 -12.06 9.64 13.20
CA LEU A 475 -13.40 10.24 13.38
C LEU A 475 -14.49 9.32 12.78
N ARG A 476 -14.27 8.82 11.57
CA ARG A 476 -15.21 7.92 10.89
C ARG A 476 -15.27 6.53 11.55
N TRP A 477 -14.13 6.03 12.00
CA TRP A 477 -13.96 4.70 12.59
C TRP A 477 -13.30 4.83 13.97
N PRO A 478 -14.04 5.08 15.05
CA PRO A 478 -13.49 5.35 16.40
C PRO A 478 -13.02 4.06 17.07
N ILE A 479 -11.91 3.49 16.62
CA ILE A 479 -11.37 2.18 17.04
C ILE A 479 -10.04 2.25 17.80
N LEU A 480 -9.44 3.43 17.98
CA LEU A 480 -8.13 3.57 18.62
C LEU A 480 -8.13 2.98 20.05
N ASN A 481 -9.22 3.14 20.77
CA ASN A 481 -9.39 2.61 22.14
C ASN A 481 -10.06 1.21 22.17
N LYS A 482 -10.18 0.51 21.03
CA LYS A 482 -10.84 -0.79 20.93
C LYS A 482 -9.90 -1.83 20.38
N ARG A 483 -9.93 -3.04 20.92
CA ARG A 483 -9.33 -4.19 20.24
C ARG A 483 -10.26 -4.60 19.10
N VAL A 484 -9.74 -4.64 17.89
CA VAL A 484 -10.47 -5.06 16.70
C VAL A 484 -9.70 -6.18 16.02
N HIS A 485 -10.42 -7.10 15.39
CA HIS A 485 -9.82 -8.27 14.75
C HIS A 485 -8.86 -9.01 15.69
N GLN A 486 -7.63 -9.21 15.29
CA GLN A 486 -6.57 -9.91 16.03
C GLN A 486 -5.68 -8.98 16.86
N ASN A 487 -6.04 -7.71 17.04
CA ASN A 487 -5.18 -6.81 17.81
C ASN A 487 -4.91 -7.35 19.22
N PRO A 488 -3.66 -7.46 19.65
CA PRO A 488 -3.33 -7.91 21.01
C PRO A 488 -3.75 -6.88 22.07
N GLN A 489 -3.70 -5.61 21.71
CA GLN A 489 -3.98 -4.48 22.58
C GLN A 489 -4.57 -3.29 21.81
N ALA A 490 -5.07 -2.29 22.54
CA ALA A 490 -5.48 -1.00 22.03
C ALA A 490 -4.62 0.08 22.69
N LEU A 491 -3.80 0.78 21.92
CA LEU A 491 -2.81 1.74 22.47
C LEU A 491 -3.38 3.15 22.66
N GLY A 492 -4.60 3.40 22.21
CA GLY A 492 -5.35 4.62 22.51
C GLY A 492 -5.11 5.80 21.56
N SER A 493 -4.03 5.79 20.78
CA SER A 493 -3.76 6.84 19.81
C SER A 493 -2.99 6.32 18.59
N PHE A 494 -3.12 6.99 17.46
CA PHE A 494 -2.37 6.70 16.24
C PHE A 494 -0.85 6.74 16.51
N LYS A 495 -0.38 7.81 17.18
CA LYS A 495 1.04 7.94 17.53
C LYS A 495 1.55 6.76 18.35
N ALA A 496 0.80 6.31 19.35
CA ALA A 496 1.21 5.17 20.18
C ALA A 496 1.28 3.86 19.39
N GLU A 497 0.37 3.66 18.42
CA GLU A 497 0.39 2.51 17.50
C GLU A 497 1.63 2.57 16.58
N VAL A 498 1.99 3.74 16.05
CA VAL A 498 3.21 3.94 15.24
C VAL A 498 4.48 3.78 16.08
N ASP A 499 4.52 4.34 17.29
CA ASP A 499 5.66 4.18 18.20
C ASP A 499 5.88 2.71 18.59
N ASN A 500 4.81 1.92 18.66
CA ASN A 500 4.91 0.47 18.83
C ASN A 500 5.61 -0.21 17.65
N VAL A 501 5.28 0.19 16.42
CA VAL A 501 5.97 -0.31 15.22
C VAL A 501 7.45 0.07 15.23
N ARG A 502 7.80 1.31 15.59
CA ARG A 502 9.21 1.74 15.73
C ARG A 502 9.98 0.89 16.74
N ARG A 503 9.37 0.64 17.90
CA ARG A 503 9.97 -0.20 18.95
C ARG A 503 10.16 -1.62 18.43
N PHE A 504 9.14 -2.20 17.80
CA PHE A 504 9.21 -3.54 17.23
C PHE A 504 10.36 -3.66 16.22
N ILE A 505 10.48 -2.74 15.27
CA ILE A 505 11.55 -2.75 14.24
C ILE A 505 12.94 -2.74 14.89
N LYS A 506 13.17 -1.88 15.87
CA LYS A 506 14.47 -1.81 16.58
C LYS A 506 14.82 -3.14 17.26
N GLU A 507 13.89 -3.65 18.04
CA GLU A 507 14.07 -4.90 18.79
C GLU A 507 14.23 -6.09 17.84
N ARG A 508 13.39 -6.17 16.78
CA ARG A 508 13.38 -7.27 15.84
C ARG A 508 14.62 -7.28 14.95
N LEU A 509 15.03 -6.12 14.46
CA LEU A 509 16.25 -6.00 13.64
C LEU A 509 17.49 -6.43 14.43
N THR A 510 17.62 -5.98 15.69
CA THR A 510 18.70 -6.38 16.60
C THR A 510 18.70 -7.89 16.82
N TRP A 511 17.53 -8.48 17.05
CA TRP A 511 17.41 -9.92 17.24
C TRP A 511 17.77 -10.71 15.97
N MET A 512 17.30 -10.26 14.80
CA MET A 512 17.61 -10.87 13.50
C MET A 512 19.11 -10.80 13.21
N ASP A 513 19.75 -9.66 13.44
CA ASP A 513 21.20 -9.51 13.28
C ASP A 513 21.96 -10.52 14.14
N HIS A 514 21.58 -10.66 15.41
CA HIS A 514 22.20 -11.64 16.30
C HIS A 514 21.94 -13.08 15.83
N ARG A 515 20.70 -13.38 15.42
CA ARG A 515 20.32 -14.74 14.98
C ARG A 515 20.98 -15.14 13.67
N LEU A 516 21.21 -14.18 12.77
CA LEU A 516 21.87 -14.37 11.47
C LEU A 516 23.38 -14.04 11.52
N CYS A 517 23.96 -14.01 12.71
CA CYS A 517 25.38 -13.74 12.92
C CYS A 517 25.90 -12.46 12.24
N TYR A 518 25.01 -11.48 12.01
CA TYR A 518 25.37 -10.20 11.43
C TYR A 518 25.85 -9.24 12.52
N THR A 519 27.03 -8.68 12.33
CA THR A 519 27.54 -7.63 13.21
C THR A 519 27.38 -6.28 12.51
N TYR A 520 26.38 -5.50 12.89
CA TYR A 520 26.24 -4.13 12.42
C TYR A 520 27.41 -3.29 12.93
N ILE A 521 28.25 -2.87 12.02
CA ILE A 521 29.25 -1.83 12.31
C ILE A 521 28.66 -0.52 11.78
N PRO A 522 28.31 0.44 12.66
CA PRO A 522 27.84 1.75 12.20
C PRO A 522 28.87 2.34 11.25
N SER A 523 28.51 2.48 9.99
CA SER A 523 29.35 3.13 9.01
C SER A 523 29.27 4.65 9.20
N GLY A 524 29.93 5.13 10.25
CA GLY A 524 30.35 6.54 10.32
C GLY A 524 31.56 6.79 9.45
N ILE A 525 32.02 5.76 8.71
CA ILE A 525 33.13 5.85 7.76
C ILE A 525 32.49 5.78 6.37
N THR A 526 32.31 6.94 5.73
CA THR A 526 32.23 7.01 4.26
C THR A 526 33.36 6.13 3.70
N GLU A 527 33.07 5.33 2.65
CA GLU A 527 34.11 4.56 1.94
C GLU A 527 35.27 5.49 1.60
N VAL A 528 36.30 5.42 2.40
CA VAL A 528 37.57 6.06 2.06
C VAL A 528 38.29 5.05 1.19
N SER A 529 38.43 5.38 -0.10
CA SER A 529 39.25 4.58 -1.00
C SER A 529 40.69 4.58 -0.48
N VAL A 530 41.14 3.43 0.01
CA VAL A 530 42.58 3.23 0.32
C VAL A 530 43.27 2.94 -0.99
N ASP A 531 44.23 3.74 -1.33
CA ASP A 531 45.07 3.52 -2.51
C ASP A 531 46.01 2.32 -2.27
N PRO A 532 45.85 1.20 -2.96
CA PRO A 532 46.71 0.02 -2.76
C PRO A 532 48.17 0.24 -3.03
N ALA A 533 48.52 1.31 -3.77
CA ALA A 533 49.88 1.66 -4.09
C ALA A 533 50.62 2.45 -3.01
N GLN A 534 49.92 2.86 -1.95
CA GLN A 534 50.49 3.60 -0.82
C GLN A 534 50.55 2.77 0.45
N PRO A 535 51.54 3.02 1.32
CA PRO A 535 51.70 2.30 2.60
C PRO A 535 50.45 2.47 3.48
N TYR A 536 50.01 1.38 4.11
CA TYR A 536 48.93 1.35 5.08
C TYR A 536 49.24 0.44 6.29
N ASP A 537 48.65 0.71 7.41
CA ASP A 537 48.72 -0.11 8.62
C ASP A 537 47.49 -0.99 8.77
N VAL A 538 47.63 -2.21 9.26
CA VAL A 538 46.57 -3.17 9.53
C VAL A 538 46.44 -3.41 11.03
N TYR A 539 45.21 -3.34 11.52
CA TYR A 539 44.88 -3.59 12.92
C TYR A 539 43.78 -4.65 13.05
N SER A 540 43.82 -5.43 14.10
CA SER A 540 42.70 -6.28 14.51
C SER A 540 41.54 -5.41 15.03
N LEU A 541 40.34 -5.98 15.17
CA LEU A 541 39.20 -5.28 15.78
C LEU A 541 39.42 -4.82 17.20
N SER A 542 40.37 -5.46 17.93
CA SER A 542 40.79 -5.06 19.26
C SER A 542 41.84 -3.92 19.27
N GLY A 543 42.20 -3.39 18.07
CA GLY A 543 43.17 -2.31 17.93
C GLY A 543 44.65 -2.79 17.97
N GLN A 544 44.90 -4.09 17.95
CA GLN A 544 46.26 -4.63 17.91
C GLN A 544 46.82 -4.51 16.49
N SER A 545 48.04 -3.98 16.33
CA SER A 545 48.70 -3.92 15.03
C SER A 545 48.98 -5.31 14.47
N CYS A 546 48.61 -5.53 13.23
CA CYS A 546 48.80 -6.78 12.48
C CYS A 546 49.83 -6.61 11.32
N GLY A 547 50.49 -5.45 11.21
CA GLY A 547 51.48 -5.17 10.19
C GLY A 547 51.01 -4.18 9.09
N HIS A 548 51.63 -4.25 7.92
CA HIS A 548 51.40 -3.30 6.82
C HIS A 548 50.93 -3.99 5.53
N THR A 549 50.45 -5.23 5.60
CA THR A 549 49.91 -6.01 4.51
C THR A 549 48.76 -6.89 4.98
N LEU A 550 47.84 -7.17 4.08
CA LEU A 550 46.77 -8.14 4.33
C LEU A 550 47.19 -9.58 3.98
N ASP A 551 48.31 -9.73 3.29
CA ASP A 551 48.80 -11.04 2.85
C ASP A 551 49.32 -11.84 4.07
N GLY A 552 48.90 -13.09 4.16
CA GLY A 552 49.29 -14.01 5.22
C GLY A 552 48.54 -13.84 6.55
N LEU A 553 47.56 -12.96 6.61
CA LEU A 553 46.66 -12.87 7.77
C LEU A 553 45.68 -14.04 7.78
N ARG A 554 45.26 -14.47 8.97
CA ARG A 554 44.19 -15.46 9.12
C ARG A 554 42.86 -14.89 8.63
N PRO A 555 41.94 -15.72 8.10
CA PRO A 555 40.62 -15.27 7.78
C PRO A 555 39.98 -14.51 8.95
N GLY A 556 39.47 -13.32 8.70
CA GLY A 556 38.95 -12.46 9.76
C GLY A 556 38.73 -11.01 9.29
N ILE A 557 38.29 -10.18 10.24
CA ILE A 557 38.03 -8.76 10.00
C ILE A 557 39.18 -7.91 10.55
N TYR A 558 39.66 -7.00 9.73
CA TYR A 558 40.76 -6.10 10.04
C TYR A 558 40.41 -4.65 9.71
N ILE A 559 41.07 -3.72 10.40
CA ILE A 559 41.02 -2.29 10.10
C ILE A 559 42.30 -1.91 9.37
N VAL A 560 42.16 -1.41 8.14
CA VAL A 560 43.26 -0.84 7.37
C VAL A 560 43.25 0.67 7.54
N ARG A 561 44.37 1.26 7.96
CA ARG A 561 44.53 2.70 8.14
C ARG A 561 45.60 3.24 7.20
N GLN A 562 45.24 4.32 6.46
CA GLN A 562 46.14 5.03 5.57
C GLN A 562 46.03 6.54 5.82
N GLY A 563 47.04 7.10 6.45
CA GLY A 563 47.00 8.48 6.96
C GLY A 563 45.86 8.71 7.96
N ALA A 564 44.97 9.64 7.67
CA ALA A 564 43.77 9.90 8.48
C ALA A 564 42.59 8.98 8.13
N ALA A 565 42.67 8.22 7.06
CA ALA A 565 41.63 7.34 6.57
C ALA A 565 41.75 5.93 7.16
N SER A 566 40.61 5.33 7.53
CA SER A 566 40.55 3.93 7.98
C SER A 566 39.39 3.21 7.30
N ARG A 567 39.59 1.95 6.91
CA ARG A 567 38.52 1.09 6.38
C ARG A 567 38.58 -0.30 6.99
N LYS A 568 37.44 -0.96 7.05
CA LYS A 568 37.32 -2.38 7.38
C LYS A 568 37.62 -3.23 6.15
N VAL A 569 38.39 -4.31 6.34
CA VAL A 569 38.69 -5.28 5.29
C VAL A 569 38.42 -6.68 5.83
N ILE A 570 37.82 -7.52 5.02
CA ILE A 570 37.60 -8.94 5.31
C ILE A 570 38.70 -9.74 4.57
N VAL A 571 39.52 -10.45 5.31
CA VAL A 571 40.47 -11.43 4.78
C VAL A 571 39.74 -12.78 4.79
N ARG A 572 39.59 -13.41 3.61
CA ARG A 572 38.92 -14.70 3.44
C ARG A 572 39.93 -15.85 3.42
#